data_281b66329e7b5e2bd3038f27fc160b18
#
_entry.id   281b66329e7b5e2bd3038f27fc160b18
#
_cell.length_a   1.000
_cell.length_b   1.000
_cell.length_c   1.000
_cell.angle_alpha   90.00
_cell.angle_beta   90.00
_cell.angle_gamma   90.00
#
_symmetry.space_group_name_H-M   'P 1'
#
loop_
_entity.id
_entity.type
_entity.pdbx_description
1 polymer ?
#
loop_
_entity_poly.entity_id
_entity_poly.type
_entity_poly.pdbx_seq_one_letter_code
_entity_poly.pdbx_strand_id
1 'polypeptide(L)'
;MKMKELGLLFMMLCMVFAVNAQELKKGDKLPDFHLKSAVYGDISSTELKGKVVLVSLFATWCGPCQLELAEIEKTLWPEYKDNKDFVLLVIGREHTDEQLRAYNERKKFTFPLYPDPKREVFSLFAERSIPRAYLFNKEGEAVYTSIGYEKEEFGYLMNAIAEALK
;
A
#
# COMPACT_ATOMS: atom_id res chain seq x y z
N MET A 1 -8.27 -35.85 40.19
CA MET A 1 -7.52 -35.38 39.01
C MET A 1 -6.19 -34.83 39.49
N LYS A 2 -5.08 -35.43 39.08
CA LYS A 2 -3.75 -35.12 39.65
C LYS A 2 -3.26 -33.77 39.07
N MET A 3 -2.78 -32.88 39.93
CA MET A 3 -2.26 -31.54 39.57
C MET A 3 -1.26 -31.52 38.40
N LYS A 4 -0.65 -32.63 38.04
CA LYS A 4 0.25 -32.75 36.89
C LYS A 4 -0.45 -32.69 35.53
N GLU A 5 -1.70 -33.10 35.46
CA GLU A 5 -2.50 -33.09 34.22
C GLU A 5 -2.99 -31.68 33.89
N LEU A 6 -3.23 -30.84 34.92
CA LEU A 6 -3.66 -29.46 34.76
C LEU A 6 -2.54 -28.54 34.22
N GLY A 7 -1.28 -28.85 34.57
CA GLY A 7 -0.10 -28.12 34.07
C GLY A 7 0.17 -28.35 32.58
N LEU A 8 -0.10 -29.57 32.07
CA LEU A 8 0.08 -29.88 30.64
C LEU A 8 -0.98 -29.21 29.77
N LEU A 9 -2.21 -29.07 30.26
CA LEU A 9 -3.32 -28.41 29.54
C LEU A 9 -3.12 -26.89 29.41
N PHE A 10 -2.48 -26.26 30.42
CA PHE A 10 -2.19 -24.83 30.41
C PHE A 10 -0.99 -24.48 29.52
N MET A 11 -0.06 -25.40 29.31
CA MET A 11 1.11 -25.19 28.45
C MET A 11 0.78 -25.29 26.94
N MET A 12 -0.36 -25.91 26.59
CA MET A 12 -0.79 -26.10 25.20
C MET A 12 -1.62 -24.93 24.65
N LEU A 13 -2.01 -23.95 25.48
CA LEU A 13 -2.87 -22.81 25.07
C LEU A 13 -2.08 -21.53 24.77
N CYS A 14 -0.75 -21.53 24.87
CA CYS A 14 0.09 -20.40 24.50
C CYS A 14 0.82 -20.65 23.17
N MET A 15 0.15 -21.20 22.15
CA MET A 15 0.56 -20.94 20.78
C MET A 15 0.11 -19.51 20.42
N VAL A 16 0.89 -18.55 20.88
CA VAL A 16 0.89 -17.19 20.32
C VAL A 16 1.25 -17.37 18.85
N PHE A 17 0.25 -17.24 17.98
CA PHE A 17 0.53 -17.00 16.58
C PHE A 17 1.30 -15.68 16.52
N ALA A 18 2.62 -15.77 16.49
CA ALA A 18 3.44 -14.66 16.03
C ALA A 18 3.02 -14.44 14.57
N VAL A 19 2.13 -13.48 14.36
CA VAL A 19 1.91 -12.91 13.02
C VAL A 19 3.24 -12.22 12.71
N ASN A 20 4.15 -12.98 12.09
CA ASN A 20 5.30 -12.38 11.46
C ASN A 20 4.70 -11.48 10.37
N ALA A 21 4.86 -10.17 10.52
CA ALA A 21 4.60 -9.22 9.46
C ALA A 21 5.57 -9.58 8.33
N GLN A 22 5.10 -10.38 7.38
CA GLN A 22 5.90 -10.83 6.26
C GLN A 22 5.81 -9.74 5.20
N GLU A 23 6.96 -9.21 4.75
CA GLU A 23 6.99 -8.27 3.63
C GLU A 23 6.30 -8.89 2.41
N LEU A 24 5.34 -8.16 1.86
CA LEU A 24 4.56 -8.59 0.70
C LEU A 24 5.48 -8.73 -0.52
N LYS A 25 5.33 -9.82 -1.25
CA LYS A 25 6.16 -10.19 -2.41
C LYS A 25 5.29 -10.38 -3.65
N LYS A 26 5.97 -10.39 -4.79
CA LYS A 26 5.36 -10.81 -6.06
C LYS A 26 4.74 -12.21 -5.91
N GLY A 27 3.49 -12.36 -6.34
CA GLY A 27 2.66 -13.56 -6.19
C GLY A 27 1.74 -13.54 -4.98
N ASP A 28 1.98 -12.68 -3.98
CA ASP A 28 1.08 -12.55 -2.82
C ASP A 28 -0.23 -11.86 -3.22
N LYS A 29 -1.29 -12.10 -2.43
CA LYS A 29 -2.58 -11.46 -2.65
C LYS A 29 -2.66 -10.08 -1.98
N LEU A 30 -3.47 -9.20 -2.58
CA LEU A 30 -3.82 -7.92 -1.98
C LEU A 30 -4.43 -8.19 -0.59
N PRO A 31 -3.82 -7.66 0.48
CA PRO A 31 -4.36 -7.85 1.82
C PRO A 31 -5.69 -7.13 2.02
N ASP A 32 -6.47 -7.60 2.97
CA ASP A 32 -7.69 -6.91 3.37
C ASP A 32 -7.34 -5.67 4.21
N PHE A 33 -7.83 -4.51 3.78
CA PHE A 33 -7.66 -3.25 4.49
C PHE A 33 -8.87 -2.32 4.29
N HIS A 34 -8.91 -1.30 5.15
CA HIS A 34 -9.85 -0.19 5.02
C HIS A 34 -9.10 1.12 5.30
N LEU A 35 -9.03 1.98 4.29
CA LEU A 35 -8.53 3.35 4.41
C LEU A 35 -9.69 4.29 4.65
N LYS A 36 -9.52 5.23 5.59
CA LYS A 36 -10.51 6.26 5.91
C LYS A 36 -9.91 7.62 5.58
N SER A 37 -10.59 8.39 4.75
CA SER A 37 -10.21 9.76 4.46
C SER A 37 -11.41 10.69 4.44
N ALA A 38 -11.33 11.75 5.23
CA ALA A 38 -12.33 12.81 5.22
C ALA A 38 -12.28 13.66 3.94
N VAL A 39 -11.20 13.56 3.16
CA VAL A 39 -10.98 14.33 1.93
C VAL A 39 -11.40 13.54 0.70
N TYR A 40 -11.01 12.26 0.61
CA TYR A 40 -11.18 11.44 -0.60
C TYR A 40 -12.24 10.34 -0.43
N GLY A 41 -12.86 10.25 0.75
CA GLY A 41 -13.79 9.17 1.09
C GLY A 41 -13.07 7.90 1.55
N ASP A 42 -13.85 7.00 2.10
CA ASP A 42 -13.36 5.70 2.57
C ASP A 42 -13.21 4.75 1.39
N ILE A 43 -12.22 3.86 1.45
CA ILE A 43 -12.01 2.81 0.46
C ILE A 43 -11.61 1.49 1.13
N SER A 44 -12.22 0.41 0.71
CA SER A 44 -11.93 -0.95 1.15
C SER A 44 -11.28 -1.77 0.04
N SER A 45 -10.36 -2.65 0.40
CA SER A 45 -9.76 -3.60 -0.56
C SER A 45 -10.79 -4.46 -1.28
N THR A 46 -11.94 -4.72 -0.65
CA THR A 46 -13.03 -5.50 -1.26
C THR A 46 -13.68 -4.80 -2.46
N GLU A 47 -13.61 -3.46 -2.52
CA GLU A 47 -14.13 -2.64 -3.63
C GLU A 47 -13.19 -2.61 -4.83
N LEU A 48 -11.96 -3.13 -4.65
CA LEU A 48 -10.90 -3.14 -5.67
C LEU A 48 -10.88 -4.43 -6.49
N LYS A 49 -11.78 -5.36 -6.23
CA LYS A 49 -11.87 -6.63 -6.97
C LYS A 49 -12.08 -6.37 -8.47
N GLY A 50 -11.29 -7.05 -9.29
CA GLY A 50 -11.34 -6.91 -10.75
C GLY A 50 -10.65 -5.64 -11.28
N LYS A 51 -9.95 -4.89 -10.42
CA LYS A 51 -9.16 -3.72 -10.79
C LYS A 51 -7.67 -4.01 -10.75
N VAL A 52 -6.91 -3.32 -11.58
CA VAL A 52 -5.47 -3.19 -11.43
C VAL A 52 -5.20 -2.11 -10.39
N VAL A 53 -4.50 -2.46 -9.32
CA VAL A 53 -4.31 -1.58 -8.17
C VAL A 53 -2.83 -1.29 -7.96
N LEU A 54 -2.45 -0.03 -8.02
CA LEU A 54 -1.12 0.42 -7.61
C LEU A 54 -1.19 1.02 -6.20
N VAL A 55 -0.45 0.44 -5.27
CA VAL A 55 -0.24 0.96 -3.92
C VAL A 55 1.15 1.58 -3.84
N SER A 56 1.25 2.89 -3.59
CA SER A 56 2.50 3.60 -3.29
C SER A 56 2.49 4.03 -1.83
N LEU A 57 3.49 3.58 -1.08
CA LEU A 57 3.66 3.88 0.34
C LEU A 57 4.73 4.94 0.53
N PHE A 58 4.39 6.06 1.16
CA PHE A 58 5.28 7.21 1.30
C PHE A 58 5.19 7.87 2.67
N ALA A 59 6.07 8.86 2.90
CA ALA A 59 5.92 9.85 3.96
C ALA A 59 6.37 11.24 3.47
N THR A 60 5.83 12.30 4.05
CA THR A 60 6.07 13.67 3.61
C THR A 60 7.53 14.14 3.79
N TRP A 61 8.27 13.52 4.70
CA TRP A 61 9.68 13.78 5.01
C TRP A 61 10.67 12.93 4.17
N CYS A 62 10.15 11.99 3.37
CA CYS A 62 10.97 11.04 2.61
C CYS A 62 11.41 11.66 1.26
N GLY A 63 12.70 11.93 1.11
CA GLY A 63 13.27 12.52 -0.12
C GLY A 63 13.00 11.70 -1.39
N PRO A 64 13.39 10.42 -1.45
CA PRO A 64 13.10 9.57 -2.63
C PRO A 64 11.61 9.44 -2.93
N CYS A 65 10.73 9.46 -1.91
CA CYS A 65 9.29 9.46 -2.12
C CYS A 65 8.81 10.70 -2.88
N GLN A 66 9.43 11.88 -2.64
CA GLN A 66 9.08 13.10 -3.35
C GLN A 66 9.35 13.00 -4.85
N LEU A 67 10.41 12.29 -5.23
CA LEU A 67 10.77 12.06 -6.64
C LEU A 67 9.78 11.12 -7.29
N GLU A 68 9.42 10.02 -6.62
CA GLU A 68 8.41 9.07 -7.10
C GLU A 68 7.05 9.76 -7.29
N LEU A 69 6.56 10.50 -6.27
CA LEU A 69 5.29 11.18 -6.34
C LEU A 69 5.24 12.26 -7.43
N ALA A 70 6.36 12.96 -7.67
CA ALA A 70 6.46 13.91 -8.77
C ALA A 70 6.40 13.22 -10.15
N GLU A 71 6.99 12.03 -10.28
CA GLU A 71 6.91 11.25 -11.51
C GLU A 71 5.51 10.64 -11.70
N ILE A 72 4.85 10.19 -10.64
CA ILE A 72 3.45 9.76 -10.66
C ILE A 72 2.56 10.90 -11.20
N GLU A 73 2.68 12.11 -10.66
CA GLU A 73 1.89 13.28 -11.11
C GLU A 73 2.14 13.62 -12.57
N LYS A 74 3.41 13.53 -13.00
CA LYS A 74 3.81 13.99 -14.33
C LYS A 74 3.48 12.99 -15.44
N THR A 75 3.57 11.70 -15.17
CA THR A 75 3.52 10.66 -16.21
C THR A 75 2.40 9.63 -15.97
N LEU A 76 2.38 8.99 -14.82
CA LEU A 76 1.46 7.88 -14.54
C LEU A 76 0.01 8.37 -14.39
N TRP A 77 -0.21 9.38 -13.55
CA TRP A 77 -1.56 9.81 -13.23
C TRP A 77 -2.30 10.39 -14.44
N PRO A 78 -1.72 11.26 -15.28
CA PRO A 78 -2.36 11.72 -16.51
C PRO A 78 -2.76 10.59 -17.47
N GLU A 79 -1.99 9.52 -17.52
CA GLU A 79 -2.23 8.37 -18.40
C GLU A 79 -3.38 7.49 -17.91
N TYR A 80 -3.47 7.25 -16.59
CA TYR A 80 -4.39 6.24 -16.04
C TYR A 80 -5.55 6.77 -15.20
N LYS A 81 -5.60 8.06 -14.86
CA LYS A 81 -6.64 8.64 -13.97
C LYS A 81 -8.08 8.41 -14.42
N ASP A 82 -8.31 8.33 -15.74
CA ASP A 82 -9.63 8.14 -16.33
C ASP A 82 -9.90 6.66 -16.68
N ASN A 83 -8.96 5.77 -16.42
CA ASN A 83 -9.13 4.34 -16.67
C ASN A 83 -9.93 3.71 -15.52
N LYS A 84 -11.14 3.21 -15.83
CA LYS A 84 -12.05 2.62 -14.85
C LYS A 84 -11.55 1.32 -14.23
N ASP A 85 -10.59 0.65 -14.87
CA ASP A 85 -10.00 -0.60 -14.39
C ASP A 85 -8.70 -0.39 -13.60
N PHE A 86 -8.26 0.85 -13.44
CA PHE A 86 -7.05 1.21 -12.69
C PHE A 86 -7.40 2.00 -11.43
N VAL A 87 -6.75 1.67 -10.33
CA VAL A 87 -6.85 2.40 -9.05
C VAL A 87 -5.46 2.71 -8.52
N LEU A 88 -5.21 3.98 -8.20
CA LEU A 88 -3.99 4.43 -7.53
C LEU A 88 -4.29 4.74 -6.05
N LEU A 89 -3.56 4.08 -5.15
CA LEU A 89 -3.60 4.33 -3.72
C LEU A 89 -2.25 4.86 -3.25
N VAL A 90 -2.15 6.16 -3.01
CA VAL A 90 -0.95 6.78 -2.42
C VAL A 90 -1.18 6.95 -0.93
N ILE A 91 -0.47 6.16 -0.11
CA ILE A 91 -0.74 6.03 1.33
C ILE A 91 0.40 6.66 2.14
N GLY A 92 0.06 7.70 2.89
CA GLY A 92 0.98 8.40 3.78
C GLY A 92 1.07 7.74 5.15
N ARG A 93 2.10 6.89 5.33
CA ARG A 93 2.32 6.23 6.64
C ARG A 93 2.59 7.27 7.74
N GLU A 94 1.96 7.08 8.90
CA GLU A 94 2.12 7.96 10.07
C GLU A 94 1.62 9.39 9.83
N HIS A 95 0.69 9.58 8.88
CA HIS A 95 0.09 10.87 8.58
C HIS A 95 -1.42 10.84 8.75
N THR A 96 -1.97 11.95 9.25
CA THR A 96 -3.41 12.22 9.29
C THR A 96 -3.87 12.92 8.01
N ASP A 97 -5.19 12.97 7.76
CA ASP A 97 -5.77 13.76 6.66
C ASP A 97 -5.32 15.23 6.69
N GLU A 98 -5.26 15.85 7.88
CA GLU A 98 -4.84 17.24 8.04
C GLU A 98 -3.38 17.45 7.59
N GLN A 99 -2.48 16.54 8.00
CA GLN A 99 -1.06 16.60 7.61
C GLN A 99 -0.89 16.41 6.10
N LEU A 100 -1.62 15.46 5.50
CA LEU A 100 -1.58 15.22 4.06
C LEU A 100 -2.20 16.37 3.26
N ARG A 101 -3.28 16.98 3.76
CA ARG A 101 -3.86 18.18 3.15
C ARG A 101 -2.86 19.34 3.15
N ALA A 102 -2.27 19.66 4.31
CA ALA A 102 -1.26 20.73 4.42
C ALA A 102 -0.03 20.47 3.53
N TYR A 103 0.37 19.19 3.40
CA TYR A 103 1.41 18.79 2.47
C TYR A 103 0.98 19.01 1.01
N ASN A 104 -0.22 18.60 0.63
CA ASN A 104 -0.70 18.71 -0.74
C ASN A 104 -1.02 20.14 -1.17
N GLU A 105 -1.34 21.04 -0.23
CA GLU A 105 -1.45 22.48 -0.52
C GLU A 105 -0.17 23.07 -1.12
N ARG A 106 1.00 22.50 -0.76
CA ARG A 106 2.30 22.90 -1.30
C ARG A 106 2.71 22.14 -2.55
N LYS A 107 2.36 20.84 -2.62
CA LYS A 107 2.78 19.94 -3.70
C LYS A 107 1.87 20.00 -4.92
N LYS A 108 0.57 20.26 -4.71
CA LYS A 108 -0.44 20.36 -5.77
C LYS A 108 -0.63 19.08 -6.58
N PHE A 109 -0.42 17.93 -5.97
CA PHE A 109 -0.76 16.65 -6.60
C PHE A 109 -2.26 16.54 -6.83
N THR A 110 -2.64 15.97 -7.98
CA THR A 110 -4.04 15.81 -8.38
C THR A 110 -4.62 14.42 -8.11
N PHE A 111 -3.74 13.47 -7.75
CA PHE A 111 -4.15 12.14 -7.27
C PHE A 111 -4.49 12.15 -5.76
N PRO A 112 -5.30 11.19 -5.28
CA PRO A 112 -5.67 11.10 -3.86
C PRO A 112 -4.50 10.66 -2.98
N LEU A 113 -4.42 11.27 -1.77
CA LEU A 113 -3.48 10.93 -0.72
C LEU A 113 -4.25 10.39 0.49
N TYR A 114 -4.09 9.10 0.79
CA TYR A 114 -4.79 8.45 1.89
C TYR A 114 -3.95 8.44 3.18
N PRO A 115 -4.55 8.76 4.33
CA PRO A 115 -3.86 8.74 5.62
C PRO A 115 -3.75 7.31 6.17
N ASP A 116 -2.64 7.04 6.85
CA ASP A 116 -2.44 5.82 7.64
C ASP A 116 -1.69 6.17 8.94
N PRO A 117 -2.34 6.90 9.88
CA PRO A 117 -1.69 7.50 11.03
C PRO A 117 -1.08 6.50 12.00
N LYS A 118 -1.60 5.27 12.03
CA LYS A 118 -1.14 4.21 12.93
C LYS A 118 -0.33 3.12 12.21
N ARG A 119 -0.06 3.30 10.92
CA ARG A 119 0.59 2.28 10.08
C ARG A 119 -0.18 0.95 9.98
N GLU A 120 -1.47 0.98 10.17
CA GLU A 120 -2.31 -0.23 10.13
C GLU A 120 -2.29 -0.84 8.74
N VAL A 121 -2.42 -0.01 7.70
CA VAL A 121 -2.35 -0.48 6.30
C VAL A 121 -0.91 -0.69 5.85
N PHE A 122 0.01 0.23 6.16
CA PHE A 122 1.44 0.07 5.83
C PHE A 122 1.99 -1.28 6.31
N SER A 123 1.65 -1.69 7.54
CA SER A 123 2.17 -2.92 8.16
C SER A 123 1.68 -4.22 7.50
N LEU A 124 0.63 -4.14 6.66
CA LEU A 124 0.17 -5.28 5.84
C LEU A 124 1.07 -5.53 4.62
N PHE A 125 1.82 -4.53 4.20
CA PHE A 125 2.67 -4.58 3.00
C PHE A 125 4.15 -4.66 3.35
N ALA A 126 4.59 -3.95 4.39
CA ALA A 126 6.00 -3.77 4.71
C ALA A 126 6.25 -3.52 6.19
N GLU A 127 7.42 -3.92 6.66
CA GLU A 127 7.88 -3.59 8.02
C GLU A 127 8.53 -2.20 8.09
N ARG A 128 9.30 -1.85 7.06
CA ARG A 128 10.14 -0.64 7.02
C ARG A 128 10.41 -0.22 5.58
N SER A 129 11.16 0.88 5.45
CA SER A 129 11.61 1.47 4.18
C SER A 129 10.48 1.99 3.31
N ILE A 130 10.68 3.18 2.76
CA ILE A 130 9.84 3.87 1.78
C ILE A 130 10.75 4.64 0.81
N PRO A 131 10.28 4.97 -0.42
CA PRO A 131 8.98 4.56 -0.97
C PRO A 131 8.92 3.05 -1.24
N ARG A 132 7.70 2.55 -1.32
CA ARG A 132 7.42 1.21 -1.82
C ARG A 132 6.27 1.25 -2.79
N ALA A 133 6.38 0.50 -3.88
CA ALA A 133 5.29 0.32 -4.81
C ALA A 133 4.92 -1.16 -4.93
N TYR A 134 3.62 -1.41 -4.97
CA TYR A 134 3.03 -2.74 -5.18
C TYR A 134 1.95 -2.64 -6.24
N LEU A 135 2.09 -3.39 -7.32
CA LEU A 135 1.07 -3.47 -8.36
C LEU A 135 0.36 -4.81 -8.29
N PHE A 136 -0.95 -4.77 -8.21
CA PHE A 136 -1.82 -5.94 -8.22
C PHE A 136 -2.61 -5.99 -9.52
N ASN A 137 -2.70 -7.18 -10.10
CA ASN A 137 -3.54 -7.44 -11.27
C ASN A 137 -5.02 -7.55 -10.90
N LYS A 138 -5.89 -7.80 -11.88
CA LYS A 138 -7.35 -7.91 -11.69
C LYS A 138 -7.75 -9.07 -10.78
N GLU A 139 -6.89 -10.08 -10.63
CA GLU A 139 -7.06 -11.23 -9.72
C GLU A 139 -6.58 -10.91 -8.28
N GLY A 140 -6.12 -9.67 -8.04
CA GLY A 140 -5.58 -9.22 -6.77
C GLY A 140 -4.23 -9.87 -6.41
N GLU A 141 -3.45 -10.30 -7.40
CA GLU A 141 -2.13 -10.87 -7.21
C GLU A 141 -1.04 -9.82 -7.49
N ALA A 142 -0.05 -9.71 -6.62
CA ALA A 142 1.06 -8.78 -6.78
C ALA A 142 1.94 -9.21 -7.97
N VAL A 143 1.95 -8.39 -9.01
CA VAL A 143 2.74 -8.65 -10.24
C VAL A 143 4.01 -7.82 -10.30
N TYR A 144 4.11 -6.75 -9.50
CA TYR A 144 5.30 -5.92 -9.38
C TYR A 144 5.45 -5.41 -7.95
N THR A 145 6.70 -5.32 -7.47
CA THR A 145 7.06 -4.72 -6.19
C THR A 145 8.39 -3.98 -6.31
N SER A 146 8.52 -2.83 -5.65
CA SER A 146 9.78 -2.09 -5.58
C SER A 146 10.05 -1.49 -4.20
N ILE A 147 11.32 -1.19 -3.93
CA ILE A 147 11.80 -0.52 -2.72
C ILE A 147 12.71 0.62 -3.17
N GLY A 148 12.42 1.84 -2.72
CA GLY A 148 13.11 3.02 -3.19
C GLY A 148 12.55 3.51 -4.51
N TYR A 149 13.16 4.57 -5.04
CA TYR A 149 12.81 5.16 -6.32
C TYR A 149 14.04 5.29 -7.20
N GLU A 150 13.97 4.67 -8.36
CA GLU A 150 14.90 4.86 -9.47
C GLU A 150 14.09 5.07 -10.75
N LYS A 151 14.56 5.97 -11.61
CA LYS A 151 13.81 6.34 -12.82
C LYS A 151 13.62 5.17 -13.79
N GLU A 152 14.60 4.30 -13.88
CA GLU A 152 14.54 3.10 -14.72
C GLU A 152 13.51 2.10 -14.19
N GLU A 153 13.51 1.87 -12.86
CA GLU A 153 12.51 1.04 -12.15
C GLU A 153 11.08 1.57 -12.34
N PHE A 154 10.91 2.89 -12.35
CA PHE A 154 9.61 3.49 -12.65
C PHE A 154 9.14 3.17 -14.09
N GLY A 155 10.06 3.08 -15.04
CA GLY A 155 9.77 2.60 -16.40
C GLY A 155 9.26 1.16 -16.43
N TYR A 156 9.85 0.27 -15.62
CA TYR A 156 9.36 -1.11 -15.48
C TYR A 156 7.96 -1.17 -14.83
N LEU A 157 7.69 -0.31 -13.84
CA LEU A 157 6.36 -0.17 -13.25
C LEU A 157 5.32 0.23 -14.31
N MET A 158 5.60 1.23 -15.15
CA MET A 158 4.69 1.67 -16.23
C MET A 158 4.37 0.53 -17.20
N ASN A 159 5.38 -0.24 -17.59
CA ASN A 159 5.20 -1.41 -18.44
C ASN A 159 4.35 -2.50 -17.74
N ALA A 160 4.57 -2.74 -16.45
CA ALA A 160 3.80 -3.71 -15.68
C ALA A 160 2.32 -3.30 -15.54
N ILE A 161 2.02 -2.00 -15.39
CA ILE A 161 0.64 -1.48 -15.38
C ILE A 161 -0.02 -1.73 -16.74
N ALA A 162 0.65 -1.37 -17.83
CA ALA A 162 0.11 -1.56 -19.18
C ALA A 162 -0.17 -3.04 -19.48
N GLU A 163 0.66 -3.96 -18.99
CA GLU A 163 0.46 -5.41 -19.14
C GLU A 163 -0.71 -5.92 -18.28
N ALA A 164 -0.82 -5.48 -17.02
CA ALA A 164 -1.88 -5.90 -16.11
C ALA A 164 -3.28 -5.42 -16.55
N LEU A 165 -3.35 -4.36 -17.36
CA LEU A 165 -4.60 -3.78 -17.87
C LEU A 165 -5.14 -4.49 -19.13
N LYS A 166 -4.32 -5.31 -19.81
CA LYS A 166 -4.75 -6.10 -20.97
C LYS A 166 -5.77 -7.16 -20.56
#